data_2fc3dbdebf108fbc40dfa1455e3aa84f
#
_entry.id   2fc3dbdebf108fbc40dfa1455e3aa84f
#
_cell.length_a   1.000
_cell.length_b   1.000
_cell.length_c   1.000
_cell.angle_alpha   90.00
_cell.angle_beta   90.00
_cell.angle_gamma   90.00
#
_symmetry.space_group_name_H-M   'P 1'
#
loop_
_entity.id
_entity.type
_entity.pdbx_description
1 polymer ?
#
loop_
_entity_poly.entity_id
_entity_poly.type
_entity_poly.pdbx_seq_one_letter_code
_entity_poly.pdbx_strand_id
1 'polypeptide(L)'
;MMDYAMEHGINYYDTAWGYHGGQSELVIGRALKRYPRESYYLSTKFPGYGLSYMDKIEEIFEKQLKKCGVKYFDFYLFHNVCEMNINSHLENKYEIYRYLMKQKRAGRIRHLGFSAHESYDVMKPFLEVYGKGMEFCQIQLNYLDWNFQDAKGKLELLAEHQQPVRVMEPLRGEN
;
A
#
# COMPACT_ATOMS: atom_id res chain seq x y z
N MET A 1 -13.71 17.89 7.60
CA MET A 1 -13.81 16.75 6.63
C MET A 1 -13.60 15.40 7.30
N MET A 2 -12.47 15.12 7.98
CA MET A 2 -12.26 13.81 8.63
C MET A 2 -13.29 13.51 9.73
N ASP A 3 -13.64 14.48 10.56
CA ASP A 3 -14.66 14.30 11.60
C ASP A 3 -16.01 13.90 10.99
N TYR A 4 -16.42 14.61 9.95
CA TYR A 4 -17.64 14.28 9.21
C TYR A 4 -17.58 12.85 8.63
N ALA A 5 -16.45 12.45 8.06
CA ALA A 5 -16.27 11.10 7.52
C ALA A 5 -16.40 10.03 8.63
N MET A 6 -15.75 10.23 9.76
CA MET A 6 -15.85 9.31 10.92
C MET A 6 -17.29 9.21 11.46
N GLU A 7 -17.97 10.33 11.59
CA GLU A 7 -19.39 10.39 12.03
C GLU A 7 -20.33 9.65 11.08
N HIS A 8 -19.95 9.54 9.79
CA HIS A 8 -20.74 8.83 8.76
C HIS A 8 -20.21 7.41 8.45
N GLY A 9 -19.41 6.84 9.36
CA GLY A 9 -18.99 5.44 9.31
C GLY A 9 -17.76 5.15 8.43
N ILE A 10 -17.11 6.18 7.88
CA ILE A 10 -15.84 5.98 7.17
C ILE A 10 -14.72 5.82 8.21
N ASN A 11 -14.16 4.63 8.28
CA ASN A 11 -13.13 4.27 9.25
C ASN A 11 -11.83 3.76 8.62
N TYR A 12 -11.67 3.80 7.30
CA TYR A 12 -10.45 3.42 6.59
C TYR A 12 -9.77 4.65 5.99
N TYR A 13 -8.50 4.85 6.33
CA TYR A 13 -7.70 6.00 5.90
C TYR A 13 -6.43 5.52 5.20
N ASP A 14 -6.26 5.93 3.95
CA ASP A 14 -5.11 5.60 3.12
C ASP A 14 -4.20 6.80 2.94
N THR A 15 -2.90 6.56 3.08
CA THR A 15 -1.86 7.57 2.85
C THR A 15 -0.63 6.93 2.21
N ALA A 16 0.38 7.73 1.93
CA ALA A 16 1.69 7.25 1.49
C ALA A 16 2.79 8.30 1.76
N TRP A 17 4.02 7.84 1.76
CA TRP A 17 5.22 8.64 2.01
C TRP A 17 5.30 9.94 1.20
N GLY A 18 5.03 9.87 -0.11
CA GLY A 18 5.16 10.99 -1.03
C GLY A 18 3.90 11.85 -1.21
N TYR A 19 2.76 11.44 -0.67
CA TYR A 19 1.50 12.14 -0.92
C TYR A 19 1.53 13.57 -0.38
N HIS A 20 1.04 14.52 -1.20
CA HIS A 20 1.03 15.95 -0.88
C HIS A 20 2.41 16.48 -0.44
N GLY A 21 3.45 16.13 -1.19
CA GLY A 21 4.82 16.56 -0.87
C GLY A 21 5.33 16.01 0.47
N GLY A 22 4.88 14.82 0.86
CA GLY A 22 5.28 14.15 2.12
C GLY A 22 4.52 14.63 3.36
N GLN A 23 3.47 15.46 3.19
CA GLN A 23 2.69 16.03 4.31
C GLN A 23 1.49 15.14 4.70
N SER A 24 1.02 14.25 3.82
CA SER A 24 -0.20 13.47 4.04
C SER A 24 -0.17 12.66 5.33
N GLU A 25 0.91 11.95 5.61
CA GLU A 25 1.08 11.15 6.84
C GLU A 25 1.03 12.01 8.12
N LEU A 26 1.62 13.21 8.07
CA LEU A 26 1.58 14.16 9.19
C LEU A 26 0.16 14.70 9.44
N VAL A 27 -0.54 15.06 8.36
CA VAL A 27 -1.91 15.60 8.45
C VAL A 27 -2.87 14.54 8.99
N ILE A 28 -2.81 13.32 8.44
CA ILE A 28 -3.61 12.18 8.89
C ILE A 28 -3.31 11.87 10.36
N GLY A 29 -2.04 11.78 10.75
CA GLY A 29 -1.65 11.51 12.13
C GLY A 29 -2.19 12.54 13.12
N ARG A 30 -2.13 13.83 12.79
CA ARG A 30 -2.72 14.90 13.62
C ARG A 30 -4.24 14.76 13.75
N ALA A 31 -4.91 14.46 12.66
CA ALA A 31 -6.36 14.36 12.64
C ALA A 31 -6.85 13.11 13.39
N LEU A 32 -6.23 11.95 13.17
CA LEU A 32 -6.62 10.69 13.81
C LEU A 32 -6.24 10.61 15.30
N LYS A 33 -5.29 11.42 15.78
CA LYS A 33 -4.92 11.47 17.21
C LYS A 33 -6.11 11.74 18.15
N ARG A 34 -7.19 12.33 17.63
CA ARG A 34 -8.40 12.67 18.40
C ARG A 34 -9.32 11.46 18.62
N TYR A 35 -9.08 10.35 17.95
CA TYR A 35 -9.93 9.17 17.97
C TYR A 35 -9.22 7.99 18.61
N PRO A 36 -9.95 7.07 19.27
CA PRO A 36 -9.38 5.81 19.73
C PRO A 36 -8.72 5.06 18.58
N ARG A 37 -7.53 4.49 18.80
CA ARG A 37 -6.77 3.80 17.73
C ARG A 37 -7.55 2.65 17.09
N GLU A 38 -8.41 2.01 17.85
CA GLU A 38 -9.21 0.87 17.45
C GLU A 38 -10.44 1.25 16.61
N SER A 39 -10.78 2.55 16.54
CA SER A 39 -11.95 3.03 15.79
C SER A 39 -11.67 3.23 14.30
N TYR A 40 -10.43 3.07 13.85
CA TYR A 40 -10.07 3.25 12.46
C TYR A 40 -8.98 2.29 11.99
N TYR A 41 -8.93 2.10 10.70
CA TYR A 41 -7.87 1.41 9.97
C TYR A 41 -6.99 2.42 9.26
N LEU A 42 -5.67 2.28 9.43
CA LEU A 42 -4.68 3.15 8.79
C LEU A 42 -3.79 2.35 7.85
N SER A 43 -3.69 2.85 6.63
CA SER A 43 -2.87 2.30 5.56
C SER A 43 -1.79 3.29 5.16
N THR A 44 -0.55 2.81 5.00
CA THR A 44 0.52 3.54 4.32
C THR A 44 1.38 2.60 3.48
N LYS A 45 2.36 3.15 2.75
CA LYS A 45 3.06 2.40 1.72
C LYS A 45 4.55 2.72 1.73
N PHE A 46 5.38 1.71 1.50
CA PHE A 46 6.82 1.88 1.26
C PHE A 46 7.06 2.49 -0.13
N PRO A 47 7.79 3.60 -0.26
CA PRO A 47 7.97 4.31 -1.54
C PRO A 47 8.99 3.63 -2.47
N GLY A 48 8.84 2.34 -2.71
CA GLY A 48 9.74 1.54 -3.55
C GLY A 48 9.76 1.94 -5.04
N TYR A 49 8.84 2.81 -5.46
CA TYR A 49 8.87 3.43 -6.80
C TYR A 49 10.09 4.34 -7.03
N GLY A 50 10.73 4.82 -5.98
CA GLY A 50 11.96 5.58 -6.06
C GLY A 50 13.15 4.74 -5.62
N LEU A 51 14.05 4.39 -6.54
CA LEU A 51 15.22 3.54 -6.24
C LEU A 51 16.09 4.08 -5.11
N SER A 52 16.12 5.40 -4.89
CA SER A 52 16.84 6.06 -3.80
C SER A 52 16.27 5.79 -2.40
N TYR A 53 15.09 5.16 -2.32
CA TYR A 53 14.46 4.77 -1.06
C TYR A 53 14.68 3.29 -0.70
N MET A 54 15.15 2.48 -1.66
CA MET A 54 15.19 1.02 -1.50
C MET A 54 16.07 0.56 -0.34
N ASP A 55 17.19 1.24 -0.09
CA ASP A 55 18.13 0.96 1.00
C ASP A 55 17.72 1.55 2.36
N LYS A 56 16.58 2.26 2.43
CA LYS A 56 16.14 3.02 3.60
C LYS A 56 14.85 2.50 4.23
N ILE A 57 14.49 1.26 3.97
CA ILE A 57 13.21 0.69 4.44
C ILE A 57 13.02 0.85 5.95
N GLU A 58 14.04 0.58 6.75
CA GLU A 58 13.97 0.69 8.20
C GLU A 58 13.75 2.14 8.66
N GLU A 59 14.54 3.07 8.15
CA GLU A 59 14.43 4.50 8.45
C GLU A 59 13.05 5.05 8.05
N ILE A 60 12.58 4.70 6.86
CA ILE A 60 11.29 5.14 6.33
C ILE A 60 10.16 4.60 7.19
N PHE A 61 10.16 3.33 7.51
CA PHE A 61 9.11 2.71 8.31
C PHE A 61 8.97 3.36 9.69
N GLU A 62 10.11 3.60 10.37
CA GLU A 62 10.11 4.28 11.67
C GLU A 62 9.62 5.73 11.56
N LYS A 63 10.03 6.44 10.51
CA LYS A 63 9.55 7.80 10.26
C LYS A 63 8.06 7.85 9.96
N GLN A 64 7.52 6.87 9.24
CA GLN A 64 6.08 6.79 8.94
C GLN A 64 5.26 6.57 10.22
N LEU A 65 5.68 5.66 11.10
CA LEU A 65 5.04 5.48 12.40
C LEU A 65 5.04 6.78 13.22
N LYS A 66 6.17 7.49 13.23
CA LYS A 66 6.31 8.78 13.93
C LYS A 66 5.42 9.87 13.31
N LYS A 67 5.39 9.99 11.98
CA LYS A 67 4.56 10.97 11.27
C LYS A 67 3.07 10.74 11.53
N CYS A 68 2.63 9.48 11.46
CA CYS A 68 1.25 9.10 11.72
C CYS A 68 0.90 9.07 13.21
N GLY A 69 1.89 9.10 14.11
CA GLY A 69 1.67 9.07 15.56
C GLY A 69 1.11 7.74 16.06
N VAL A 70 1.46 6.63 15.41
CA VAL A 70 0.92 5.28 15.72
C VAL A 70 2.05 4.30 16.02
N LYS A 71 1.71 3.18 16.67
CA LYS A 71 2.64 2.08 16.97
C LYS A 71 2.62 0.97 15.93
N TYR A 72 1.55 0.90 15.13
CA TYR A 72 1.35 -0.10 14.09
C TYR A 72 0.48 0.46 12.97
N PHE A 73 0.62 -0.13 11.78
CA PHE A 73 -0.29 0.06 10.65
C PHE A 73 -1.21 -1.15 10.51
N ASP A 74 -2.48 -0.91 10.19
CA ASP A 74 -3.40 -2.00 9.87
C ASP A 74 -3.07 -2.58 8.50
N PHE A 75 -2.72 -1.72 7.54
CA PHE A 75 -2.32 -2.12 6.20
C PHE A 75 -1.02 -1.43 5.80
N TYR A 76 -0.09 -2.22 5.28
CA TYR A 76 1.16 -1.70 4.76
C TYR A 76 1.43 -2.30 3.37
N LEU A 77 1.84 -1.49 2.41
CA LEU A 77 1.97 -1.91 1.03
C LEU A 77 3.37 -1.66 0.47
N PHE A 78 3.81 -2.53 -0.43
CA PHE A 78 4.78 -2.15 -1.45
C PHE A 78 4.08 -1.17 -2.40
N HIS A 79 4.57 0.06 -2.47
CA HIS A 79 3.92 1.13 -3.22
C HIS A 79 4.32 1.07 -4.69
N ASN A 80 3.31 0.86 -5.55
CA ASN A 80 3.47 0.90 -7.00
C ASN A 80 4.57 -0.04 -7.52
N VAL A 81 4.32 -1.34 -7.43
CA VAL A 81 5.16 -2.33 -8.11
C VAL A 81 5.03 -2.07 -9.61
N CYS A 82 6.15 -1.72 -10.26
CA CYS A 82 6.21 -1.25 -11.64
C CYS A 82 7.50 -1.69 -12.33
N GLU A 83 7.60 -1.48 -13.64
CA GLU A 83 8.77 -1.85 -14.44
C GLU A 83 10.08 -1.29 -13.88
N MET A 84 10.07 -0.07 -13.34
CA MET A 84 11.26 0.58 -12.80
C MET A 84 11.82 -0.10 -11.54
N ASN A 85 10.98 -0.78 -10.76
CA ASN A 85 11.38 -1.32 -9.46
C ASN A 85 11.27 -2.84 -9.33
N ILE A 86 10.58 -3.52 -10.24
CA ILE A 86 10.34 -4.96 -10.15
C ILE A 86 11.64 -5.75 -10.02
N ASN A 87 12.65 -5.46 -10.82
CA ASN A 87 13.95 -6.16 -10.74
C ASN A 87 14.62 -5.94 -9.39
N SER A 88 14.59 -4.73 -8.85
CA SER A 88 15.14 -4.44 -7.52
C SER A 88 14.43 -5.20 -6.39
N HIS A 89 13.14 -5.44 -6.53
CA HIS A 89 12.39 -6.30 -5.61
C HIS A 89 12.76 -7.77 -5.78
N LEU A 90 12.84 -8.27 -7.02
CA LEU A 90 13.12 -9.67 -7.31
C LEU A 90 14.56 -10.07 -6.94
N GLU A 91 15.54 -9.20 -7.16
CA GLU A 91 16.93 -9.42 -6.74
C GLU A 91 17.07 -9.48 -5.23
N ASN A 92 16.06 -9.01 -4.48
CA ASN A 92 16.02 -8.99 -3.01
C ASN A 92 17.28 -8.34 -2.34
N LYS A 93 18.00 -7.53 -3.08
CA LYS A 93 19.24 -6.88 -2.63
C LYS A 93 19.06 -6.05 -1.36
N TYR A 94 17.90 -5.43 -1.21
CA TYR A 94 17.58 -4.51 -0.11
C TYR A 94 16.80 -5.19 1.02
N GLU A 95 16.53 -6.48 0.91
CA GLU A 95 15.81 -7.30 1.89
C GLU A 95 14.47 -6.69 2.38
N ILE A 96 13.80 -5.88 1.55
CA ILE A 96 12.59 -5.14 1.91
C ILE A 96 11.51 -6.10 2.39
N TYR A 97 11.24 -7.15 1.63
CA TYR A 97 10.25 -8.16 2.00
C TYR A 97 10.56 -8.81 3.36
N ARG A 98 11.81 -9.18 3.58
CA ARG A 98 12.26 -9.78 4.85
C ARG A 98 12.04 -8.82 6.02
N TYR A 99 12.38 -7.54 5.84
CA TYR A 99 12.14 -6.52 6.86
C TYR A 99 10.64 -6.36 7.16
N LEU A 100 9.80 -6.20 6.14
CA LEU A 100 8.36 -6.01 6.32
C LEU A 100 7.70 -7.23 6.95
N MET A 101 8.10 -8.44 6.58
CA MET A 101 7.63 -9.68 7.24
C MET A 101 8.09 -9.76 8.70
N LYS A 102 9.26 -9.25 9.06
CA LYS A 102 9.69 -9.11 10.46
C LYS A 102 8.76 -8.16 11.22
N GLN A 103 8.42 -7.00 10.63
CA GLN A 103 7.51 -6.05 11.26
C GLN A 103 6.09 -6.62 11.40
N LYS A 104 5.64 -7.40 10.43
CA LYS A 104 4.35 -8.11 10.51
C LYS A 104 4.33 -9.13 11.67
N ARG A 105 5.35 -9.97 11.78
CA ARG A 105 5.47 -10.91 12.91
C ARG A 105 5.55 -10.21 14.27
N ALA A 106 6.11 -9.01 14.32
CA ALA A 106 6.17 -8.17 15.52
C ALA A 106 4.86 -7.43 15.84
N GLY A 107 3.81 -7.59 15.02
CA GLY A 107 2.51 -6.92 15.20
C GLY A 107 2.51 -5.44 14.83
N ARG A 108 3.58 -4.94 14.18
CA ARG A 108 3.67 -3.54 13.74
C ARG A 108 3.06 -3.32 12.35
N ILE A 109 2.81 -4.38 11.61
CA ILE A 109 1.99 -4.45 10.41
C ILE A 109 0.97 -5.56 10.63
N ARG A 110 -0.33 -5.27 10.49
CA ARG A 110 -1.38 -6.29 10.58
C ARG A 110 -1.54 -7.04 9.28
N HIS A 111 -1.68 -6.30 8.17
CA HIS A 111 -1.85 -6.85 6.83
C HIS A 111 -0.82 -6.27 5.88
N LEU A 112 -0.06 -7.13 5.22
CA LEU A 112 0.93 -6.75 4.21
C LEU A 112 0.39 -7.02 2.82
N GLY A 113 0.51 -6.04 1.94
CA GLY A 113 0.08 -6.13 0.54
C GLY A 113 0.97 -5.33 -0.39
N PHE A 114 0.50 -5.13 -1.60
CA PHE A 114 1.17 -4.28 -2.58
C PHE A 114 0.15 -3.49 -3.40
N SER A 115 0.60 -2.45 -4.08
CA SER A 115 -0.20 -1.74 -5.08
C SER A 115 0.49 -1.75 -6.43
N ALA A 116 -0.29 -1.79 -7.49
CA ALA A 116 0.20 -1.75 -8.86
C ALA A 116 -0.77 -0.99 -9.77
N HIS A 117 -0.20 -0.18 -10.67
CA HIS A 117 -0.91 0.43 -11.79
C HIS A 117 -0.60 -0.29 -13.11
N GLU A 118 0.47 -1.07 -13.13
CA GLU A 118 1.06 -1.73 -14.29
C GLU A 118 0.28 -2.96 -14.77
N SER A 119 0.73 -3.47 -15.91
CA SER A 119 0.15 -4.64 -16.56
C SER A 119 0.41 -5.95 -15.82
N TYR A 120 -0.26 -6.99 -16.28
CA TYR A 120 -0.09 -8.39 -15.90
C TYR A 120 1.39 -8.82 -15.84
N ASP A 121 2.18 -8.48 -16.87
CA ASP A 121 3.57 -8.94 -17.01
C ASP A 121 4.49 -8.43 -15.92
N VAL A 122 4.19 -7.26 -15.34
CA VAL A 122 4.94 -6.70 -14.21
C VAL A 122 4.48 -7.31 -12.88
N MET A 123 3.19 -7.54 -12.72
CA MET A 123 2.62 -8.07 -11.47
C MET A 123 2.93 -9.55 -11.27
N LYS A 124 2.92 -10.34 -12.34
CA LYS A 124 3.08 -11.79 -12.29
C LYS A 124 4.39 -12.22 -11.61
N PRO A 125 5.59 -11.78 -12.02
CA PRO A 125 6.83 -12.18 -11.34
C PRO A 125 6.89 -11.76 -9.87
N PHE A 126 6.29 -10.63 -9.49
CA PHE A 126 6.19 -10.23 -8.09
C PHE A 126 5.33 -11.22 -7.29
N LEU A 127 4.19 -11.61 -7.83
CA LEU A 127 3.28 -12.56 -7.19
C LEU A 127 3.88 -13.97 -7.10
N GLU A 128 4.60 -14.42 -8.12
CA GLU A 128 5.28 -15.73 -8.09
C GLU A 128 6.30 -15.83 -6.95
N VAL A 129 7.03 -14.74 -6.66
CA VAL A 129 8.05 -14.71 -5.61
C VAL A 129 7.46 -14.39 -4.24
N TYR A 130 6.59 -13.40 -4.15
CA TYR A 130 6.14 -12.83 -2.87
C TYR A 130 4.66 -13.05 -2.57
N GLY A 131 3.86 -13.54 -3.51
CA GLY A 131 2.41 -13.65 -3.39
C GLY A 131 1.94 -14.39 -2.15
N LYS A 132 2.64 -15.46 -1.75
CA LYS A 132 2.31 -16.21 -0.51
C LYS A 132 2.41 -15.38 0.77
N GLY A 133 3.15 -14.30 0.76
CA GLY A 133 3.30 -13.39 1.91
C GLY A 133 2.44 -12.14 1.80
N MET A 134 1.79 -11.93 0.66
CA MET A 134 0.84 -10.83 0.46
C MET A 134 -0.57 -11.27 0.83
N GLU A 135 -1.34 -10.39 1.43
CA GLU A 135 -2.71 -10.65 1.86
C GLU A 135 -3.74 -9.90 1.01
N PHE A 136 -3.28 -8.97 0.18
CA PHE A 136 -4.13 -8.21 -0.73
C PHE A 136 -3.28 -7.45 -1.77
N CYS A 137 -3.93 -7.11 -2.88
CA CYS A 137 -3.39 -6.17 -3.86
C CYS A 137 -4.33 -4.97 -4.02
N GLN A 138 -3.78 -3.77 -4.10
CA GLN A 138 -4.52 -2.54 -4.39
C GLN A 138 -4.30 -2.15 -5.85
N ILE A 139 -5.38 -2.15 -6.63
CA ILE A 139 -5.37 -1.80 -8.05
C ILE A 139 -6.39 -0.71 -8.36
N GLN A 140 -6.12 0.06 -9.41
CA GLN A 140 -7.11 0.95 -10.00
C GLN A 140 -8.15 0.11 -10.73
N LEU A 141 -9.42 0.32 -10.39
CA LEU A 141 -10.52 -0.38 -10.99
C LEU A 141 -11.76 0.50 -11.04
N ASN A 142 -12.18 0.81 -12.25
CA ASN A 142 -13.43 1.54 -12.53
C ASN A 142 -13.95 1.16 -13.93
N TYR A 143 -15.13 1.61 -14.28
CA TYR A 143 -15.76 1.24 -15.55
C TYR A 143 -15.00 1.74 -16.78
N LEU A 144 -14.32 2.89 -16.69
CA LEU A 144 -13.61 3.48 -17.83
C LEU A 144 -12.28 2.78 -18.10
N ASP A 145 -11.59 2.34 -17.04
CA ASP A 145 -10.26 1.74 -17.14
C ASP A 145 -10.32 0.21 -17.30
N TRP A 146 -11.53 -0.38 -17.39
CA TRP A 146 -11.70 -1.83 -17.52
C TRP A 146 -10.88 -2.46 -18.64
N ASN A 147 -10.85 -1.79 -19.81
CA ASN A 147 -10.03 -2.23 -20.95
C ASN A 147 -8.71 -1.46 -21.06
N PHE A 148 -8.67 -0.22 -20.58
CA PHE A 148 -7.52 0.67 -20.79
C PHE A 148 -6.27 0.23 -20.02
N GLN A 149 -6.42 -0.24 -18.79
CA GLN A 149 -5.32 -0.69 -17.95
C GLN A 149 -5.32 -2.20 -17.73
N ASP A 150 -5.95 -2.94 -18.62
CA ASP A 150 -6.10 -4.41 -18.50
C ASP A 150 -6.58 -4.85 -17.11
N ALA A 151 -7.59 -4.15 -16.59
CA ALA A 151 -8.13 -4.44 -15.26
C ALA A 151 -8.63 -5.89 -15.16
N LYS A 152 -9.21 -6.43 -16.26
CA LYS A 152 -9.66 -7.80 -16.32
C LYS A 152 -8.50 -8.80 -16.15
N GLY A 153 -7.43 -8.65 -16.93
CA GLY A 153 -6.26 -9.55 -16.83
C GLY A 153 -5.60 -9.48 -15.46
N LYS A 154 -5.53 -8.27 -14.86
CA LYS A 154 -5.05 -8.11 -13.47
C LYS A 154 -5.92 -8.84 -12.46
N LEU A 155 -7.24 -8.78 -12.59
CA LEU A 155 -8.17 -9.47 -11.70
C LEU A 155 -8.05 -11.01 -11.85
N GLU A 156 -7.93 -11.51 -13.06
CA GLU A 156 -7.74 -12.94 -13.32
C GLU A 156 -6.43 -13.43 -12.68
N LEU A 157 -5.32 -12.72 -12.87
CA LEU A 157 -4.04 -13.02 -12.22
C LEU A 157 -4.14 -13.02 -10.69
N LEU A 158 -4.78 -12.02 -10.12
CA LEU A 158 -4.95 -11.92 -8.66
C LEU A 158 -5.83 -13.06 -8.13
N ALA A 159 -6.87 -13.45 -8.87
CA ALA A 159 -7.71 -14.59 -8.52
C ALA A 159 -6.93 -15.92 -8.58
N GLU A 160 -6.10 -16.16 -9.60
CA GLU A 160 -5.22 -17.32 -9.71
C GLU A 160 -4.28 -17.45 -8.51
N HIS A 161 -3.76 -16.31 -8.02
CA HIS A 161 -2.90 -16.25 -6.85
C HIS A 161 -3.66 -16.11 -5.51
N GLN A 162 -5.00 -16.21 -5.54
CA GLN A 162 -5.88 -16.08 -4.36
C GLN A 162 -5.66 -14.76 -3.58
N GLN A 163 -5.36 -13.67 -4.30
CA GLN A 163 -5.13 -12.37 -3.72
C GLN A 163 -6.43 -11.55 -3.66
N PRO A 164 -6.89 -11.18 -2.47
CA PRO A 164 -7.98 -10.21 -2.32
C PRO A 164 -7.63 -8.87 -2.97
N VAL A 165 -8.63 -8.28 -3.62
CA VAL A 165 -8.48 -7.00 -4.32
C VAL A 165 -9.02 -5.86 -3.48
N ARG A 166 -8.23 -4.81 -3.34
CA ARG A 166 -8.67 -3.50 -2.87
C ARG A 166 -8.73 -2.55 -4.05
N VAL A 167 -9.85 -1.90 -4.21
CA VAL A 167 -10.05 -0.97 -5.33
C VAL A 167 -9.60 0.43 -4.92
N MET A 168 -8.80 1.08 -5.77
CA MET A 168 -8.54 2.51 -5.73
C MET A 168 -9.16 3.19 -6.95
N GLU A 169 -9.49 4.46 -6.83
CA GLU A 169 -10.11 5.28 -7.87
C GLU A 169 -11.40 4.68 -8.48
N PRO A 170 -12.35 4.19 -7.68
CA PRO A 170 -13.55 3.53 -8.20
C PRO A 170 -14.43 4.44 -9.04
N LEU A 171 -14.37 5.74 -8.81
CA LEU A 171 -15.13 6.76 -9.53
C LEU A 171 -14.27 7.59 -10.49
N ARG A 172 -12.96 7.26 -10.59
CA ARG A 172 -11.97 8.03 -11.37
C ARG A 172 -12.04 9.53 -11.07
N GLY A 173 -12.16 9.88 -9.80
CA GLY A 173 -12.37 11.24 -9.37
C GLY A 173 -11.10 11.90 -8.94
N GLU A 174 -10.47 12.65 -9.76
CA GLU A 174 -9.64 13.82 -9.52
C GLU A 174 -9.25 14.40 -10.87
N ASN A 175 -10.23 14.86 -11.64
CA ASN A 175 -10.02 15.73 -12.79
C ASN A 175 -10.99 16.89 -12.73
#